data_be3699117c980c07e24e24631a3e8103
#
_entry.id   be3699117c980c07e24e24631a3e8103
#
_cell.length_a   1.000
_cell.length_b   1.000
_cell.length_c   1.000
_cell.angle_alpha   90.00
_cell.angle_beta   90.00
_cell.angle_gamma   90.00
#
_symmetry.space_group_name_H-M   'P 1'
#
loop_
_entity.id
_entity.type
_entity.pdbx_description
1 polymer ?
#
loop_
_entity_poly.entity_id
_entity_poly.type
_entity_poly.pdbx_seq_one_letter_code
_entity_poly.pdbx_strand_id
1 'polypeptide(L)'
;IHLVSHSQGGQTIRTMIQLLENGSPYGNEGNGALYTGGKTGWVKSATTISTPHNGTTLRDVIVDFVPKVSELAGDLIQVAGLGGSGNPVYNFKLEQYGLAQGPAESIGDFINRTKGAAFWKLENHDSAQWDLGPDGAKELNGWVKTSPNVYYYSIANHATEQGSFCCNDTDRLIAPIQLSSYQYARTDMIFFLKNTAGEWVVPSILQRGMGSYTQTDPSRVLVDSSWFPNDGVVNYVSMKAPSGQPMRSYNGSSVKGTWNHLGYYDNYDHFDVIGWLNSSSTVYPIYDYITGIVYGL
;
A
#
# COMPACT_ATOMS: atom_id res chain seq x y z
N ILE A 1 1.78 -21.14 -10.82
CA ILE A 1 0.84 -20.03 -10.60
C ILE A 1 1.58 -18.72 -10.85
N HIS A 2 0.90 -17.71 -11.45
CA HIS A 2 1.37 -16.33 -11.56
C HIS A 2 0.49 -15.47 -10.67
N LEU A 3 1.11 -14.63 -9.86
CA LEU A 3 0.43 -13.76 -8.92
C LEU A 3 0.59 -12.31 -9.36
N VAL A 4 -0.49 -11.56 -9.34
CA VAL A 4 -0.48 -10.11 -9.56
C VAL A 4 -1.19 -9.47 -8.37
N SER A 5 -0.62 -8.44 -7.82
CA SER A 5 -1.17 -7.78 -6.64
C SER A 5 -0.96 -6.28 -6.68
N HIS A 6 -1.82 -5.57 -6.00
CA HIS A 6 -1.77 -4.13 -5.82
C HIS A 6 -1.59 -3.79 -4.35
N SER A 7 -0.85 -2.72 -4.05
CA SER A 7 -0.75 -2.15 -2.71
C SER A 7 -0.25 -3.16 -1.66
N GLN A 8 -0.87 -3.23 -0.49
CA GLN A 8 -0.58 -4.20 0.58
C GLN A 8 -0.63 -5.66 0.10
N GLY A 9 -1.42 -5.96 -0.95
CA GLY A 9 -1.46 -7.29 -1.55
C GLY A 9 -0.09 -7.81 -1.98
N GLY A 10 0.86 -6.92 -2.29
CA GLY A 10 2.24 -7.32 -2.59
C GLY A 10 3.01 -7.84 -1.38
N GLN A 11 2.78 -7.27 -0.20
CA GLN A 11 3.32 -7.82 1.05
C GLN A 11 2.68 -9.20 1.33
N THR A 12 1.36 -9.31 1.13
CA THR A 12 0.62 -10.56 1.31
C THR A 12 1.15 -11.69 0.42
N ILE A 13 1.32 -11.45 -0.90
CA ILE A 13 1.80 -12.52 -1.80
C ILE A 13 3.25 -12.91 -1.53
N ARG A 14 4.11 -11.98 -1.11
CA ARG A 14 5.48 -12.27 -0.69
C ARG A 14 5.50 -13.17 0.54
N THR A 15 4.71 -12.83 1.54
CA THR A 15 4.54 -13.63 2.76
C THR A 15 4.01 -15.02 2.43
N MET A 16 3.00 -15.10 1.56
CA MET A 16 2.46 -16.37 1.10
C MET A 16 3.53 -17.24 0.41
N ILE A 17 4.35 -16.69 -0.47
CA ILE A 17 5.45 -17.41 -1.12
C ILE A 17 6.44 -17.94 -0.09
N GLN A 18 6.83 -17.10 0.87
CA GLN A 18 7.72 -17.50 1.96
C GLN A 18 7.14 -18.66 2.77
N LEU A 19 5.87 -18.59 3.13
CA LEU A 19 5.19 -19.64 3.90
C LEU A 19 5.01 -20.93 3.10
N LEU A 20 4.69 -20.83 1.81
CA LEU A 20 4.58 -21.99 0.91
C LEU A 20 5.92 -22.72 0.77
N GLU A 21 7.01 -22.02 0.59
CA GLU A 21 8.31 -22.64 0.33
C GLU A 21 9.04 -23.04 1.62
N ASN A 22 9.03 -22.20 2.64
CA ASN A 22 9.89 -22.32 3.81
C ASN A 22 9.13 -22.46 5.15
N GLY A 23 7.83 -22.19 5.17
CA GLY A 23 7.07 -22.05 6.42
C GLY A 23 7.40 -20.76 7.17
N SER A 24 6.89 -20.66 8.39
CA SER A 24 7.10 -19.51 9.29
C SER A 24 8.37 -19.69 10.14
N PRO A 25 9.20 -18.66 10.30
CA PRO A 25 10.33 -18.69 11.22
C PRO A 25 9.91 -18.71 12.70
N TYR A 26 8.64 -18.38 12.97
CA TYR A 26 8.08 -18.35 14.33
C TYR A 26 7.36 -19.66 14.71
N GLY A 27 7.49 -20.70 13.89
CA GLY A 27 6.79 -21.97 14.05
C GLY A 27 5.56 -22.05 13.14
N ASN A 28 5.06 -23.28 13.00
CA ASN A 28 3.94 -23.57 12.12
C ASN A 28 2.64 -23.88 12.89
N GLU A 29 2.61 -23.64 14.20
CA GLU A 29 1.39 -23.81 15.00
C GLU A 29 0.30 -22.87 14.51
N GLY A 30 -0.90 -23.42 14.27
CA GLY A 30 -2.00 -22.65 13.70
C GLY A 30 -1.96 -22.41 12.19
N ASN A 31 -0.81 -22.62 11.54
CA ASN A 31 -0.73 -22.60 10.08
C ASN A 31 -1.37 -23.88 9.53
N GLY A 32 -2.31 -23.71 8.58
CA GLY A 32 -2.82 -24.87 7.86
C GLY A 32 -1.70 -25.60 7.12
N ALA A 33 -1.89 -26.88 6.81
CA ALA A 33 -0.89 -27.74 6.10
C ALA A 33 -0.36 -27.11 4.80
N LEU A 34 -1.06 -26.11 4.25
CA LEU A 34 -0.65 -25.35 3.08
C LEU A 34 0.60 -24.50 3.36
N TYR A 35 0.75 -23.94 4.55
CA TYR A 35 1.75 -22.92 4.89
C TYR A 35 2.88 -23.41 5.79
N THR A 36 3.21 -24.70 5.70
CA THR A 36 4.25 -25.35 6.51
C THR A 36 5.56 -25.58 5.73
N GLY A 37 5.72 -24.96 4.58
CA GLY A 37 6.88 -25.13 3.72
C GLY A 37 6.79 -26.27 2.71
N GLY A 38 7.85 -26.49 1.96
CA GLY A 38 8.02 -27.63 1.05
C GLY A 38 7.30 -27.53 -0.31
N LYS A 39 6.72 -26.37 -0.64
CA LYS A 39 5.94 -26.19 -1.88
C LYS A 39 6.65 -25.29 -2.89
N THR A 40 7.96 -25.47 -3.00
CA THR A 40 8.80 -24.80 -3.99
C THR A 40 8.29 -25.04 -5.41
N GLY A 41 8.26 -23.99 -6.22
CA GLY A 41 7.85 -24.06 -7.62
C GLY A 41 6.34 -23.96 -7.88
N TRP A 42 5.50 -23.87 -6.85
CA TRP A 42 4.06 -23.61 -7.02
C TRP A 42 3.79 -22.22 -7.61
N VAL A 43 4.58 -21.22 -7.17
CA VAL A 43 4.52 -19.89 -7.72
C VAL A 43 5.66 -19.69 -8.70
N LYS A 44 5.34 -19.35 -9.94
CA LYS A 44 6.31 -19.08 -10.99
C LYS A 44 6.73 -17.62 -11.04
N SER A 45 5.76 -16.71 -10.87
CA SER A 45 6.04 -15.28 -10.79
C SER A 45 5.13 -14.54 -9.82
N ALA A 46 5.63 -13.43 -9.30
CA ALA A 46 4.90 -12.46 -8.50
C ALA A 46 5.13 -11.07 -9.07
N THR A 47 4.06 -10.39 -9.46
CA THR A 47 4.08 -9.00 -9.93
C THR A 47 3.37 -8.12 -8.93
N THR A 48 4.02 -7.05 -8.51
CA THR A 48 3.49 -6.08 -7.57
C THR A 48 3.32 -4.71 -8.22
N ILE A 49 2.22 -4.05 -7.93
CA ILE A 49 1.88 -2.72 -8.44
C ILE A 49 1.67 -1.82 -7.23
N SER A 50 2.40 -0.71 -7.14
CA SER A 50 2.26 0.28 -6.05
C SER A 50 2.36 -0.31 -4.65
N THR A 51 3.16 -1.36 -4.48
CA THR A 51 3.28 -2.07 -3.20
C THR A 51 4.24 -1.37 -2.26
N PRO A 52 3.84 -1.12 -1.00
CA PRO A 52 4.72 -0.56 0.03
C PRO A 52 5.70 -1.63 0.56
N HIS A 53 6.66 -2.05 -0.26
CA HIS A 53 7.64 -3.07 0.11
C HIS A 53 8.46 -2.71 1.35
N ASN A 54 8.68 -1.41 1.55
CA ASN A 54 9.43 -0.86 2.68
C ASN A 54 8.53 -0.01 3.60
N GLY A 55 7.22 -0.18 3.48
CA GLY A 55 6.22 0.61 4.17
C GLY A 55 5.86 1.90 3.45
N THR A 56 5.01 2.67 4.07
CA THR A 56 4.58 3.99 3.62
C THR A 56 4.63 5.00 4.77
N THR A 57 5.10 6.20 4.47
CA THR A 57 5.09 7.32 5.43
C THR A 57 3.68 7.84 5.70
N LEU A 58 2.69 7.46 4.88
CA LEU A 58 1.28 7.80 5.13
C LEU A 58 0.83 7.35 6.52
N ARG A 59 1.26 6.18 6.96
CA ARG A 59 0.98 5.67 8.31
C ARG A 59 1.45 6.63 9.39
N ASP A 60 2.69 7.10 9.30
CA ASP A 60 3.27 8.01 10.31
C ASP A 60 2.64 9.40 10.21
N VAL A 61 2.42 9.89 8.98
CA VAL A 61 1.73 11.17 8.74
C VAL A 61 0.32 11.17 9.31
N ILE A 62 -0.44 10.09 9.14
CA ILE A 62 -1.78 9.99 9.72
C ILE A 62 -1.70 10.01 11.26
N VAL A 63 -0.75 9.31 11.83
CA VAL A 63 -0.56 9.26 13.30
C VAL A 63 -0.16 10.62 13.86
N ASP A 64 0.75 11.32 13.18
CA ASP A 64 1.28 12.60 13.66
C ASP A 64 0.32 13.77 13.39
N PHE A 65 -0.43 13.75 12.31
CA PHE A 65 -1.29 14.86 11.87
C PHE A 65 -2.79 14.62 12.08
N VAL A 66 -3.21 13.36 12.18
CA VAL A 66 -4.59 12.98 12.47
C VAL A 66 -4.63 12.28 13.82
N PRO A 67 -4.98 12.97 14.91
CA PRO A 67 -4.86 12.45 16.27
C PRO A 67 -5.68 11.18 16.53
N LYS A 68 -6.43 10.69 15.53
CA LYS A 68 -7.34 9.56 15.71
C LYS A 68 -7.45 8.71 14.43
N VAL A 69 -6.46 7.86 14.20
CA VAL A 69 -6.57 6.78 13.17
C VAL A 69 -7.88 6.00 13.33
N SER A 70 -8.34 5.81 14.57
CA SER A 70 -9.61 5.19 14.89
C SER A 70 -10.83 5.99 14.39
N GLU A 71 -10.74 7.33 14.30
CA GLU A 71 -11.83 8.13 13.71
C GLU A 71 -11.89 7.94 12.22
N LEU A 72 -10.73 8.00 11.53
CA LEU A 72 -10.66 7.74 10.09
C LEU A 72 -11.17 6.33 9.76
N ALA A 73 -10.76 5.32 10.53
CA ALA A 73 -11.26 3.95 10.36
C ALA A 73 -12.77 3.85 10.58
N GLY A 74 -13.30 4.56 11.59
CA GLY A 74 -14.74 4.62 11.85
C GLY A 74 -15.50 5.31 10.72
N ASP A 75 -14.95 6.37 10.16
CA ASP A 75 -15.56 7.09 9.04
C ASP A 75 -15.56 6.21 7.76
N LEU A 76 -14.50 5.42 7.54
CA LEU A 76 -14.45 4.42 6.48
C LEU A 76 -15.50 3.33 6.65
N ILE A 77 -15.66 2.82 7.86
CA ILE A 77 -16.69 1.83 8.19
C ILE A 77 -18.09 2.44 7.97
N GLN A 78 -18.27 3.69 8.33
CA GLN A 78 -19.52 4.41 8.12
C GLN A 78 -19.83 4.57 6.62
N VAL A 79 -18.86 5.00 5.82
CA VAL A 79 -19.02 5.14 4.36
C VAL A 79 -19.29 3.79 3.71
N ALA A 80 -18.59 2.74 4.12
CA ALA A 80 -18.82 1.39 3.63
C ALA A 80 -20.18 0.82 4.07
N GLY A 81 -20.72 1.30 5.20
CA GLY A 81 -22.03 0.90 5.74
C GLY A 81 -23.22 1.67 5.17
N LEU A 82 -23.01 2.78 4.44
CA LEU A 82 -24.05 3.65 3.90
C LEU A 82 -24.72 3.15 2.61
N GLY A 83 -24.54 1.90 2.23
CA GLY A 83 -25.35 1.28 1.19
C GLY A 83 -26.85 1.32 1.63
N GLY A 84 -27.70 2.06 0.90
CA GLY A 84 -29.08 2.38 1.27
C GLY A 84 -30.07 1.21 1.39
N SER A 85 -29.60 0.00 1.65
CA SER A 85 -30.39 -1.24 1.86
C SER A 85 -30.15 -1.90 3.23
N GLY A 86 -29.45 -1.24 4.15
CA GLY A 86 -29.14 -1.80 5.46
C GLY A 86 -28.03 -2.87 5.46
N ASN A 87 -27.52 -3.25 4.30
CA ASN A 87 -26.37 -4.12 4.18
C ASN A 87 -25.11 -3.28 3.93
N PRO A 88 -24.00 -3.55 4.63
CA PRO A 88 -22.75 -2.86 4.37
C PRO A 88 -22.31 -3.15 2.94
N VAL A 89 -21.87 -2.10 2.22
CA VAL A 89 -21.29 -2.23 0.86
C VAL A 89 -20.03 -3.09 0.91
N TYR A 90 -19.32 -3.05 2.03
CA TYR A 90 -18.13 -3.84 2.27
C TYR A 90 -18.07 -4.33 3.71
N ASN A 91 -17.80 -5.62 3.89
CA ASN A 91 -17.60 -6.22 5.21
C ASN A 91 -16.09 -6.33 5.49
N PHE A 92 -15.60 -5.53 6.43
CA PHE A 92 -14.20 -5.52 6.86
C PHE A 92 -13.81 -6.74 7.71
N LYS A 93 -14.75 -7.65 7.98
CA LYS A 93 -14.51 -8.86 8.78
C LYS A 93 -13.90 -8.56 10.18
N LEU A 94 -14.37 -7.50 10.80
CA LEU A 94 -13.85 -7.05 12.09
C LEU A 94 -14.12 -8.06 13.23
N GLU A 95 -15.04 -9.00 13.02
CA GLU A 95 -15.29 -10.11 13.93
C GLU A 95 -14.04 -10.97 14.20
N GLN A 96 -13.11 -11.07 13.26
CA GLN A 96 -11.83 -11.78 13.46
C GLN A 96 -10.94 -11.12 14.53
N TYR A 97 -11.17 -9.83 14.81
CA TYR A 97 -10.49 -9.07 15.85
C TYR A 97 -11.35 -8.90 17.12
N GLY A 98 -12.40 -9.69 17.27
CA GLY A 98 -13.35 -9.57 18.39
C GLY A 98 -14.27 -8.36 18.32
N LEU A 99 -14.35 -7.72 17.16
CA LEU A 99 -15.15 -6.51 16.93
C LEU A 99 -16.40 -6.82 16.09
N ALA A 100 -17.10 -7.90 16.41
CA ALA A 100 -18.40 -8.21 15.81
C ALA A 100 -19.46 -7.20 16.26
N GLN A 101 -20.32 -6.73 15.34
CA GLN A 101 -21.49 -5.94 15.70
C GLN A 101 -22.50 -6.83 16.45
N GLY A 102 -22.97 -6.36 17.59
CA GLY A 102 -23.99 -7.06 18.37
C GLY A 102 -25.36 -7.09 17.66
N PRO A 103 -26.20 -8.11 17.90
CA PRO A 103 -27.49 -8.28 17.20
C PRO A 103 -28.45 -7.09 17.37
N ALA A 104 -28.35 -6.36 18.47
CA ALA A 104 -29.17 -5.19 18.78
C ALA A 104 -28.35 -3.88 18.83
N GLU A 105 -27.08 -3.93 18.46
CA GLU A 105 -26.19 -2.77 18.48
C GLU A 105 -26.45 -1.89 17.26
N SER A 106 -26.68 -0.59 17.50
CA SER A 106 -26.77 0.34 16.38
C SER A 106 -25.43 0.48 15.65
N ILE A 107 -25.45 0.84 14.37
CA ILE A 107 -24.21 1.10 13.59
C ILE A 107 -23.38 2.19 14.28
N GLY A 108 -24.03 3.22 14.82
CA GLY A 108 -23.35 4.31 15.53
C GLY A 108 -22.62 3.84 16.79
N ASP A 109 -23.27 3.01 17.60
CA ASP A 109 -22.66 2.45 18.81
C ASP A 109 -21.53 1.48 18.47
N PHE A 110 -21.71 0.64 17.45
CA PHE A 110 -20.68 -0.24 16.93
C PHE A 110 -19.45 0.53 16.47
N ILE A 111 -19.62 1.60 15.68
CA ILE A 111 -18.54 2.46 15.24
C ILE A 111 -17.81 3.09 16.42
N ASN A 112 -18.56 3.63 17.40
CA ASN A 112 -17.97 4.26 18.59
C ASN A 112 -17.17 3.26 19.42
N ARG A 113 -17.70 2.05 19.61
CA ARG A 113 -17.00 0.97 20.31
C ARG A 113 -15.76 0.51 19.54
N THR A 114 -15.85 0.38 18.22
CA THR A 114 -14.75 0.00 17.36
C THR A 114 -13.65 1.06 17.39
N LYS A 115 -14.00 2.36 17.33
CA LYS A 115 -13.03 3.47 17.46
C LYS A 115 -12.23 3.41 18.77
N GLY A 116 -12.84 2.98 19.86
CA GLY A 116 -12.19 2.84 21.17
C GLY A 116 -11.43 1.53 21.38
N ALA A 117 -11.41 0.63 20.41
CA ALA A 117 -10.83 -0.70 20.60
C ALA A 117 -9.30 -0.67 20.72
N ALA A 118 -8.78 -1.56 21.56
CA ALA A 118 -7.33 -1.73 21.75
C ALA A 118 -6.61 -2.17 20.46
N PHE A 119 -7.34 -2.72 19.50
CA PHE A 119 -6.84 -3.10 18.17
C PHE A 119 -6.14 -1.94 17.45
N TRP A 120 -6.61 -0.71 17.63
CA TRP A 120 -6.06 0.48 16.97
C TRP A 120 -4.80 1.06 17.65
N LYS A 121 -4.35 0.48 18.74
CA LYS A 121 -3.13 0.95 19.40
C LYS A 121 -1.93 0.71 18.52
N LEU A 122 -1.02 1.68 18.49
CA LEU A 122 0.21 1.63 17.68
C LEU A 122 1.12 0.46 18.03
N GLU A 123 1.05 0.01 19.27
CA GLU A 123 1.81 -1.14 19.77
C GLU A 123 1.26 -2.48 19.29
N ASN A 124 0.12 -2.48 18.60
CA ASN A 124 -0.45 -3.70 18.03
C ASN A 124 0.27 -4.04 16.72
N HIS A 125 1.23 -4.95 16.79
CA HIS A 125 1.94 -5.48 15.62
C HIS A 125 1.08 -6.42 14.77
N ASP A 126 -0.07 -6.86 15.26
CA ASP A 126 -0.99 -7.74 14.56
C ASP A 126 -2.05 -6.95 13.78
N SER A 127 -1.58 -5.95 13.05
CA SER A 127 -2.45 -5.05 12.28
C SER A 127 -1.79 -4.58 10.99
N ALA A 128 -2.62 -4.32 9.97
CA ALA A 128 -2.17 -3.69 8.73
C ALA A 128 -1.50 -2.32 8.96
N GLN A 129 -1.88 -1.63 10.04
CA GLN A 129 -1.26 -0.35 10.41
C GLN A 129 0.22 -0.52 10.74
N TRP A 130 0.61 -1.63 11.40
CA TRP A 130 2.01 -1.94 11.64
C TRP A 130 2.71 -2.34 10.33
N ASP A 131 2.16 -3.29 9.60
CA ASP A 131 2.76 -3.83 8.37
C ASP A 131 3.00 -2.77 7.29
N LEU A 132 2.10 -1.79 7.21
CA LEU A 132 2.20 -0.69 6.25
C LEU A 132 3.18 0.41 6.69
N GLY A 133 3.58 0.46 7.95
CA GLY A 133 4.60 1.40 8.43
C GLY A 133 6.01 0.99 8.01
N PRO A 134 6.96 1.94 7.91
CA PRO A 134 8.34 1.61 7.55
C PRO A 134 9.02 0.63 8.50
N ASP A 135 8.75 0.73 9.80
CA ASP A 135 9.33 -0.15 10.82
C ASP A 135 8.77 -1.57 10.72
N GLY A 136 7.44 -1.74 10.55
CA GLY A 136 6.82 -3.04 10.36
C GLY A 136 7.22 -3.70 9.03
N ALA A 137 7.33 -2.92 7.97
CA ALA A 137 7.83 -3.42 6.69
C ALA A 137 9.31 -3.87 6.79
N LYS A 138 10.13 -3.19 7.60
CA LYS A 138 11.51 -3.63 7.89
C LYS A 138 11.53 -4.96 8.62
N GLU A 139 10.65 -5.15 9.61
CA GLU A 139 10.48 -6.42 10.31
C GLU A 139 10.08 -7.53 9.34
N LEU A 140 9.06 -7.28 8.51
CA LEU A 140 8.62 -8.22 7.48
C LEU A 140 9.76 -8.58 6.52
N ASN A 141 10.52 -7.61 6.03
CA ASN A 141 11.66 -7.81 5.14
C ASN A 141 12.81 -8.55 5.84
N GLY A 142 12.82 -8.59 7.16
CA GLY A 142 13.77 -9.36 7.97
C GLY A 142 13.65 -10.86 7.75
N TRP A 143 12.45 -11.38 7.53
CA TRP A 143 12.21 -12.81 7.38
C TRP A 143 11.56 -13.22 6.05
N VAL A 144 10.80 -12.38 5.40
CA VAL A 144 10.23 -12.64 4.07
C VAL A 144 11.28 -12.32 3.00
N LYS A 145 11.90 -13.35 2.48
CA LYS A 145 12.99 -13.21 1.49
C LYS A 145 12.51 -13.46 0.06
N THR A 146 13.27 -12.92 -0.88
CA THR A 146 13.07 -13.18 -2.32
C THR A 146 13.48 -14.61 -2.62
N SER A 147 12.54 -15.46 -3.03
CA SER A 147 12.82 -16.85 -3.41
C SER A 147 13.67 -16.93 -4.66
N PRO A 148 14.74 -17.74 -4.71
CA PRO A 148 15.54 -17.94 -5.91
C PRO A 148 14.78 -18.66 -7.04
N ASN A 149 13.60 -19.20 -6.75
CA ASN A 149 12.81 -20.00 -7.68
C ASN A 149 11.71 -19.22 -8.40
N VAL A 150 11.45 -17.98 -7.98
CA VAL A 150 10.34 -17.15 -8.43
C VAL A 150 10.84 -15.95 -9.23
N TYR A 151 10.15 -15.58 -10.29
CA TYR A 151 10.37 -14.32 -10.99
C TYR A 151 9.57 -13.23 -10.30
N TYR A 152 10.23 -12.16 -9.86
CA TYR A 152 9.59 -11.02 -9.23
C TYR A 152 9.60 -9.82 -10.14
N TYR A 153 8.46 -9.13 -10.19
CA TYR A 153 8.31 -7.89 -10.93
C TYR A 153 7.68 -6.82 -10.06
N SER A 154 8.07 -5.58 -10.28
CA SER A 154 7.48 -4.43 -9.61
C SER A 154 7.18 -3.31 -10.58
N ILE A 155 6.05 -2.65 -10.36
CA ILE A 155 5.64 -1.41 -11.03
C ILE A 155 5.43 -0.38 -9.95
N ALA A 156 5.99 0.81 -10.15
CA ALA A 156 5.79 1.95 -9.29
C ALA A 156 4.86 2.98 -9.92
N ASN A 157 4.31 3.86 -9.10
CA ASN A 157 3.54 5.01 -9.54
C ASN A 157 4.11 6.28 -8.94
N HIS A 158 3.85 7.38 -9.59
CA HIS A 158 4.28 8.68 -9.16
C HIS A 158 3.24 9.72 -9.55
N ALA A 159 2.62 10.36 -8.56
CA ALA A 159 1.57 11.35 -8.76
C ALA A 159 1.91 12.71 -8.13
N THR A 160 3.14 12.89 -7.67
CA THR A 160 3.61 14.11 -7.05
C THR A 160 4.83 14.67 -7.78
N GLU A 161 5.03 15.96 -7.72
CA GLU A 161 6.19 16.64 -8.27
C GLU A 161 6.83 17.56 -7.22
N GLN A 162 8.11 17.81 -7.34
CA GLN A 162 8.81 18.72 -6.44
C GLN A 162 8.30 20.14 -6.64
N GLY A 163 7.84 20.77 -5.55
CA GLY A 163 7.37 22.14 -5.59
C GLY A 163 8.52 23.14 -5.78
N SER A 164 8.28 24.17 -6.57
CA SER A 164 9.22 25.26 -6.84
C SER A 164 8.96 26.51 -5.98
N PHE A 165 8.39 26.34 -4.77
CA PHE A 165 8.09 27.50 -3.95
C PHE A 165 9.38 28.09 -3.35
N CYS A 166 9.58 29.33 -3.60
CA CYS A 166 10.74 30.18 -3.40
C CYS A 166 11.66 29.82 -2.22
N CYS A 167 12.93 30.06 -2.44
CA CYS A 167 13.90 30.46 -1.43
C CYS A 167 14.44 29.38 -0.50
N ASN A 168 14.97 28.29 -1.02
CA ASN A 168 15.75 27.26 -0.33
C ASN A 168 14.99 25.99 0.12
N ASP A 169 13.76 25.78 -0.28
CA ASP A 169 13.04 24.57 0.08
C ASP A 169 13.03 23.57 -1.08
N THR A 170 14.22 23.13 -1.46
CA THR A 170 14.45 22.16 -2.53
C THR A 170 13.93 20.77 -2.18
N ASP A 171 13.55 20.53 -0.93
CA ASP A 171 13.27 19.21 -0.40
C ASP A 171 11.79 18.94 -0.15
N ARG A 172 10.90 19.87 -0.53
CA ARG A 172 9.46 19.66 -0.36
C ARG A 172 8.80 19.27 -1.66
N LEU A 173 8.30 18.04 -1.69
CA LEU A 173 7.24 17.71 -2.63
C LEU A 173 5.97 18.46 -2.22
N ILE A 174 5.65 19.42 -3.02
CA ILE A 174 4.39 20.10 -3.24
C ILE A 174 3.71 20.76 -2.04
N ALA A 175 3.81 22.08 -2.01
CA ALA A 175 2.78 22.89 -1.40
C ALA A 175 1.41 22.67 -2.11
N PRO A 176 0.26 22.68 -1.39
CA PRO A 176 -1.06 22.40 -1.98
C PRO A 176 -1.45 23.31 -3.15
N ILE A 177 -0.86 24.49 -3.25
CA ILE A 177 -1.05 25.44 -4.35
C ILE A 177 -0.40 24.98 -5.64
N GLN A 178 0.51 24.00 -5.52
CA GLN A 178 1.25 23.42 -6.64
C GLN A 178 0.90 21.97 -6.96
N LEU A 179 -0.03 21.39 -6.24
CA LEU A 179 -0.87 20.37 -6.85
C LEU A 179 -1.41 21.06 -8.07
N SER A 180 -0.64 20.96 -9.15
CA SER A 180 -0.97 21.65 -10.37
C SER A 180 -2.40 21.31 -10.73
N SER A 181 -3.07 22.19 -11.42
CA SER A 181 -4.34 21.91 -12.12
C SER A 181 -4.33 20.55 -12.85
N TYR A 182 -3.19 20.04 -13.12
CA TYR A 182 -2.82 18.79 -13.68
C TYR A 182 -3.06 17.57 -12.75
N GLN A 183 -2.62 17.58 -11.49
CA GLN A 183 -2.92 16.52 -10.55
C GLN A 183 -4.40 16.52 -10.16
N TYR A 184 -4.99 17.69 -10.02
CA TYR A 184 -6.42 17.83 -9.81
C TYR A 184 -7.26 17.37 -11.01
N ALA A 185 -6.81 17.62 -12.23
CA ALA A 185 -7.53 17.24 -13.43
C ALA A 185 -7.50 15.75 -13.73
N ARG A 186 -6.55 15.02 -13.13
CA ARG A 186 -6.38 13.58 -13.37
C ARG A 186 -6.83 12.70 -12.24
N THR A 187 -6.96 13.24 -11.05
CA THR A 187 -7.43 12.47 -9.91
C THR A 187 -8.93 12.39 -9.90
N ASP A 188 -9.47 11.50 -10.69
CA ASP A 188 -10.78 10.93 -10.42
C ASP A 188 -10.78 10.12 -9.12
N MET A 189 -9.85 10.46 -8.24
CA MET A 189 -9.51 9.64 -7.12
C MET A 189 -10.46 9.71 -5.96
N ILE A 190 -10.72 8.56 -5.51
CA ILE A 190 -11.53 8.20 -4.38
C ILE A 190 -10.78 8.33 -3.06
N PHE A 191 -9.84 9.14 -2.87
CA PHE A 191 -9.44 9.31 -1.51
C PHE A 191 -10.30 10.38 -0.82
N PHE A 192 -11.51 9.97 -0.43
CA PHE A 192 -12.32 10.46 0.68
C PHE A 192 -12.87 11.88 0.65
N LEU A 193 -12.45 12.74 -0.23
CA LEU A 193 -12.97 14.10 -0.28
C LEU A 193 -13.23 14.53 -1.71
N LYS A 194 -14.45 15.00 -1.97
CA LYS A 194 -14.70 15.85 -3.13
C LYS A 194 -14.19 17.24 -2.81
N ASN A 195 -13.41 17.83 -3.72
CA ASN A 195 -13.11 19.25 -3.65
C ASN A 195 -14.37 20.09 -3.91
N THR A 196 -14.26 21.41 -3.84
CA THR A 196 -15.38 22.33 -4.10
C THR A 196 -15.92 22.27 -5.53
N ALA A 197 -15.16 21.71 -6.47
CA ALA A 197 -15.59 21.45 -7.85
C ALA A 197 -16.31 20.12 -8.02
N GLY A 198 -16.38 19.31 -6.97
CA GLY A 198 -17.01 17.99 -6.99
C GLY A 198 -16.11 16.87 -7.48
N GLU A 199 -14.83 17.13 -7.66
CA GLU A 199 -13.81 16.15 -8.05
C GLU A 199 -13.30 15.38 -6.84
N TRP A 200 -13.01 14.10 -7.04
CA TRP A 200 -12.37 13.29 -6.03
C TRP A 200 -10.86 13.57 -6.03
N VAL A 201 -10.32 13.89 -4.86
CA VAL A 201 -8.90 14.26 -4.73
C VAL A 201 -8.28 13.56 -3.51
N VAL A 202 -7.03 13.16 -3.63
CA VAL A 202 -6.24 12.83 -2.44
C VAL A 202 -6.12 14.08 -1.58
N PRO A 203 -6.44 14.02 -0.29
CA PRO A 203 -6.32 15.18 0.56
C PRO A 203 -4.91 15.76 0.45
N SER A 204 -4.81 17.00 0.05
CA SER A 204 -3.53 17.70 -0.13
C SER A 204 -2.66 17.65 1.12
N ILE A 205 -3.29 17.58 2.30
CA ILE A 205 -2.60 17.45 3.57
C ILE A 205 -1.84 16.12 3.69
N LEU A 206 -2.40 15.02 3.16
CA LEU A 206 -1.74 13.71 3.20
C LEU A 206 -0.58 13.66 2.21
N GLN A 207 -0.78 14.12 0.99
CA GLN A 207 0.31 14.22 0.00
C GLN A 207 1.43 15.11 0.50
N ARG A 208 1.09 16.25 1.09
CA ARG A 208 2.03 17.18 1.67
C ARG A 208 2.77 16.58 2.86
N GLY A 209 2.04 15.91 3.73
CA GLY A 209 2.63 15.19 4.85
C GLY A 209 3.67 14.20 4.36
N MET A 210 3.30 13.30 3.43
CA MET A 210 4.22 12.32 2.87
C MET A 210 5.38 12.97 2.11
N GLY A 211 5.12 14.04 1.35
CA GLY A 211 6.11 14.75 0.54
C GLY A 211 7.07 15.64 1.33
N SER A 212 6.96 15.71 2.64
CA SER A 212 7.86 16.46 3.51
C SER A 212 8.20 15.75 4.82
N TYR A 213 7.66 14.54 5.02
CA TYR A 213 7.90 13.79 6.24
C TYR A 213 9.33 13.25 6.29
N THR A 214 10.00 13.50 7.40
CA THR A 214 11.32 12.96 7.70
C THR A 214 11.31 12.29 9.07
N GLN A 215 12.08 11.23 9.20
CA GLN A 215 12.25 10.50 10.45
C GLN A 215 13.76 10.25 10.66
N THR A 216 14.31 10.76 11.75
CA THR A 216 15.76 10.75 12.04
C THR A 216 16.15 9.97 13.29
N ASP A 217 15.18 9.38 14.00
CA ASP A 217 15.46 8.51 15.15
C ASP A 217 16.19 7.25 14.67
N PRO A 218 17.42 6.98 15.12
CA PRO A 218 18.22 5.84 14.65
C PRO A 218 17.67 4.47 15.08
N SER A 219 16.74 4.43 16.04
CA SER A 219 16.06 3.19 16.45
C SER A 219 14.98 2.76 15.45
N ARG A 220 14.54 3.67 14.59
CA ARG A 220 13.50 3.48 13.56
C ARG A 220 14.10 3.44 12.16
N VAL A 221 13.27 3.18 11.16
CA VAL A 221 13.66 3.33 9.76
C VAL A 221 13.84 4.82 9.45
N LEU A 222 15.03 5.19 8.98
CA LEU A 222 15.30 6.56 8.57
C LEU A 222 14.49 6.92 7.33
N VAL A 223 13.87 8.09 7.36
CA VAL A 223 13.09 8.64 6.24
C VAL A 223 13.68 10.00 5.89
N ASP A 224 14.19 10.11 4.68
CA ASP A 224 14.78 11.33 4.12
C ASP A 224 14.00 11.80 2.89
N SER A 225 14.52 12.79 2.18
CA SER A 225 13.89 13.37 1.00
C SER A 225 13.70 12.37 -0.16
N SER A 226 14.41 11.25 -0.20
CA SER A 226 14.21 10.20 -1.21
C SER A 226 12.84 9.53 -1.10
N TRP A 227 12.18 9.65 0.06
CA TRP A 227 10.84 9.13 0.32
C TRP A 227 9.72 10.10 -0.10
N PHE A 228 10.06 11.36 -0.43
CA PHE A 228 9.04 12.37 -0.72
C PHE A 228 8.16 12.04 -1.94
N PRO A 229 8.71 11.57 -3.10
CA PRO A 229 7.89 11.15 -4.21
C PRO A 229 6.91 10.05 -3.80
N ASN A 230 5.62 10.21 -4.15
CA ASN A 230 4.58 9.29 -3.75
C ASN A 230 3.40 9.29 -4.75
N ASP A 231 2.53 8.29 -4.64
CA ASP A 231 1.30 8.17 -5.42
C ASP A 231 0.05 8.59 -4.63
N GLY A 232 0.26 9.28 -3.50
CA GLY A 232 -0.80 9.69 -2.57
C GLY A 232 -1.04 8.71 -1.43
N VAL A 233 -0.53 7.49 -1.52
CA VAL A 233 -0.67 6.44 -0.49
C VAL A 233 0.67 5.78 -0.17
N VAL A 234 1.50 5.53 -1.15
CA VAL A 234 2.78 4.83 -1.03
C VAL A 234 3.90 5.70 -1.58
N ASN A 235 5.04 5.71 -0.90
CA ASN A 235 6.23 6.39 -1.36
C ASN A 235 6.86 5.64 -2.53
N TYR A 236 7.23 6.34 -3.58
CA TYR A 236 7.80 5.78 -4.80
C TYR A 236 9.00 4.86 -4.56
N VAL A 237 9.91 5.27 -3.65
CA VAL A 237 11.10 4.48 -3.30
C VAL A 237 10.74 3.10 -2.73
N SER A 238 9.60 3.02 -2.05
CA SER A 238 9.12 1.79 -1.41
C SER A 238 8.52 0.78 -2.40
N MET A 239 8.10 1.22 -3.59
CA MET A 239 7.40 0.37 -4.56
C MET A 239 8.34 -0.50 -5.41
N LYS A 240 9.63 -0.21 -5.44
CA LYS A 240 10.58 -0.85 -6.37
C LYS A 240 10.93 -2.27 -5.98
N ALA A 241 11.33 -2.45 -4.73
CA ALA A 241 11.70 -3.75 -4.17
C ALA A 241 11.81 -3.66 -2.64
N PRO A 242 11.72 -4.79 -1.93
CA PRO A 242 12.05 -4.83 -0.50
C PRO A 242 13.52 -4.48 -0.26
N SER A 243 13.78 -3.71 0.78
CA SER A 243 15.15 -3.35 1.18
C SER A 243 16.02 -4.60 1.41
N GLY A 244 17.26 -4.52 0.92
CA GLY A 244 18.22 -5.61 1.06
C GLY A 244 17.97 -6.83 0.18
N GLN A 245 16.97 -6.79 -0.71
CA GLN A 245 16.72 -7.85 -1.69
C GLN A 245 17.31 -7.49 -3.06
N PRO A 246 17.72 -8.49 -3.87
CA PRO A 246 18.25 -8.25 -5.20
C PRO A 246 17.22 -7.53 -6.09
N MET A 247 17.63 -6.44 -6.74
CA MET A 247 16.78 -5.66 -7.64
C MET A 247 17.57 -5.17 -8.85
N ARG A 248 16.90 -5.11 -10.00
CA ARG A 248 17.44 -4.56 -11.25
C ARG A 248 16.34 -3.86 -12.04
N SER A 249 16.71 -2.93 -12.90
CA SER A 249 15.80 -2.44 -13.93
C SER A 249 15.57 -3.54 -14.97
N TYR A 250 14.32 -3.75 -15.36
CA TYR A 250 13.96 -4.71 -16.39
C TYR A 250 14.43 -4.22 -17.76
N ASN A 251 15.09 -5.09 -18.52
CA ASN A 251 15.66 -4.78 -19.83
C ASN A 251 15.19 -5.75 -20.93
N GLY A 252 14.02 -6.37 -20.74
CA GLY A 252 13.50 -7.37 -21.67
C GLY A 252 13.83 -8.82 -21.31
N SER A 253 14.71 -9.06 -20.33
CA SER A 253 14.98 -10.40 -19.84
C SER A 253 14.67 -10.53 -18.35
N SER A 254 14.05 -11.64 -17.99
CA SER A 254 13.62 -11.92 -16.61
C SER A 254 14.66 -12.73 -15.86
N VAL A 255 14.96 -12.33 -14.63
CA VAL A 255 15.89 -13.05 -13.74
C VAL A 255 15.16 -13.51 -12.50
N LYS A 256 15.23 -14.83 -12.21
CA LYS A 256 14.69 -15.41 -10.98
C LYS A 256 15.45 -14.92 -9.76
N GLY A 257 14.78 -14.91 -8.61
CA GLY A 257 15.37 -14.49 -7.36
C GLY A 257 15.78 -13.03 -7.30
N THR A 258 15.25 -12.24 -8.21
CA THR A 258 15.58 -10.82 -8.38
C THR A 258 14.32 -10.04 -8.70
N TRP A 259 14.15 -8.87 -8.10
CA TRP A 259 13.10 -7.93 -8.45
C TRP A 259 13.44 -7.26 -9.78
N ASN A 260 12.74 -7.63 -10.83
CA ASN A 260 12.84 -7.02 -12.15
C ASN A 260 11.88 -5.82 -12.17
N HIS A 261 12.41 -4.64 -11.86
CA HIS A 261 11.62 -3.42 -11.82
C HIS A 261 11.24 -2.99 -13.23
N LEU A 262 9.95 -3.04 -13.56
CA LEU A 262 9.42 -2.76 -14.89
C LEU A 262 9.37 -1.26 -15.23
N GLY A 263 9.64 -0.41 -14.24
CA GLY A 263 9.56 1.02 -14.39
C GLY A 263 8.40 1.61 -13.58
N TYR A 264 7.97 2.81 -13.98
CA TYR A 264 6.91 3.52 -13.29
C TYR A 264 5.95 4.20 -14.26
N TYR A 265 4.74 4.43 -13.78
CA TYR A 265 3.75 5.25 -14.46
C TYR A 265 3.75 6.62 -13.80
N ASP A 266 4.14 7.62 -14.57
CA ASP A 266 4.11 9.00 -14.15
C ASP A 266 2.68 9.54 -14.25
N ASN A 267 2.28 10.34 -13.27
CA ASN A 267 0.94 10.91 -13.15
C ASN A 267 -0.17 9.89 -12.93
N TYR A 268 0.18 8.74 -12.39
CA TYR A 268 -0.76 7.76 -11.89
C TYR A 268 -0.74 7.78 -10.37
N ASP A 269 -1.90 7.97 -9.80
CA ASP A 269 -2.07 7.80 -8.37
C ASP A 269 -2.24 6.33 -7.98
N HIS A 270 -2.42 6.09 -6.68
CA HIS A 270 -2.48 4.75 -6.13
C HIS A 270 -3.60 3.88 -6.71
N PHE A 271 -4.70 4.47 -7.14
CA PHE A 271 -5.90 3.75 -7.60
C PHE A 271 -6.09 3.81 -9.13
N ASP A 272 -5.41 4.71 -9.80
CA ASP A 272 -5.45 4.79 -11.26
C ASP A 272 -5.04 3.47 -11.91
N VAL A 273 -4.03 2.81 -11.34
CA VAL A 273 -3.46 1.57 -11.88
C VAL A 273 -4.37 0.35 -11.77
N ILE A 274 -5.39 0.40 -10.93
CA ILE A 274 -6.41 -0.66 -10.82
C ILE A 274 -7.72 -0.28 -11.50
N GLY A 275 -7.77 0.90 -12.10
CA GLY A 275 -8.94 1.37 -12.86
C GLY A 275 -10.11 1.77 -11.98
N TRP A 276 -9.87 2.10 -10.72
CA TRP A 276 -10.94 2.59 -9.89
C TRP A 276 -11.32 4.00 -10.33
N LEU A 277 -12.57 4.16 -10.81
CA LEU A 277 -13.13 5.34 -11.46
C LEU A 277 -12.37 5.81 -12.73
N ASN A 278 -11.45 4.99 -13.22
CA ASN A 278 -10.71 5.28 -14.43
C ASN A 278 -11.22 4.45 -15.61
N SER A 279 -10.89 4.85 -16.83
CA SER A 279 -11.32 4.11 -18.02
C SER A 279 -10.50 2.84 -18.20
N SER A 280 -11.11 1.80 -18.77
CA SER A 280 -10.42 0.56 -19.13
C SER A 280 -9.25 0.81 -20.08
N SER A 281 -9.34 1.82 -20.95
CA SER A 281 -8.25 2.20 -21.85
C SER A 281 -6.99 2.69 -21.15
N THR A 282 -7.11 3.21 -19.93
CA THR A 282 -5.98 3.64 -19.11
C THR A 282 -5.29 2.44 -18.44
N VAL A 283 -6.07 1.43 -18.07
CA VAL A 283 -5.62 0.33 -17.22
C VAL A 283 -5.17 -0.89 -18.03
N TYR A 284 -5.86 -1.23 -19.10
CA TYR A 284 -5.55 -2.41 -19.89
C TYR A 284 -4.09 -2.46 -20.39
N PRO A 285 -3.46 -1.38 -20.85
CA PRO A 285 -2.06 -1.43 -21.28
C PRO A 285 -1.09 -1.91 -20.19
N ILE A 286 -1.39 -1.62 -18.90
CA ILE A 286 -0.58 -2.07 -17.77
C ILE A 286 -0.65 -3.58 -17.65
N TYR A 287 -1.86 -4.13 -17.68
CA TYR A 287 -2.08 -5.57 -17.51
C TYR A 287 -1.71 -6.38 -18.75
N ASP A 288 -1.88 -5.82 -19.95
CA ASP A 288 -1.40 -6.41 -21.19
C ASP A 288 0.13 -6.55 -21.19
N TYR A 289 0.84 -5.52 -20.71
CA TYR A 289 2.29 -5.56 -20.57
C TYR A 289 2.73 -6.63 -19.57
N ILE A 290 2.11 -6.68 -18.38
CA ILE A 290 2.37 -7.72 -17.37
C ILE A 290 2.12 -9.10 -17.98
N THR A 291 0.98 -9.27 -18.62
CA THR A 291 0.55 -10.54 -19.23
C THR A 291 1.55 -10.99 -20.30
N GLY A 292 1.98 -10.09 -21.18
CA GLY A 292 2.99 -10.37 -22.20
C GLY A 292 4.32 -10.87 -21.62
N ILE A 293 4.77 -10.31 -20.50
CA ILE A 293 5.97 -10.80 -19.79
C ILE A 293 5.74 -12.18 -19.20
N VAL A 294 4.61 -12.39 -18.53
CA VAL A 294 4.33 -13.64 -17.78
C VAL A 294 4.10 -14.81 -18.73
N TYR A 295 3.49 -14.58 -19.88
CA TYR A 295 3.32 -15.63 -20.91
C TYR A 295 4.66 -16.03 -21.57
N GLY A 296 5.66 -15.18 -21.53
CA GLY A 296 7.01 -15.47 -22.03
C GLY A 296 7.89 -16.29 -21.08
N LEU A 297 7.41 -16.55 -19.87
CA LEU A 297 8.14 -17.34 -18.88
C LEU A 297 7.88 -18.82 -19.12
#